data_737aecc472cb3e8b9c40f46219de1e31
#
_entry.id   737aecc472cb3e8b9c40f46219de1e31
#
_cell.length_a   1.000
_cell.length_b   1.000
_cell.length_c   1.000
_cell.angle_alpha   90.00
_cell.angle_beta   90.00
_cell.angle_gamma   90.00
#
_symmetry.space_group_name_H-M   'P 1'
#
loop_
_entity.id
_entity.type
_entity.pdbx_description
1 polymer ?
#
loop_
_entity_poly.entity_id
_entity_poly.type
_entity_poly.pdbx_seq_one_letter_code
_entity_poly.pdbx_strand_id
1 'polypeptide(L)'
;MGLTGCLGSSTEAAPKPIALSGQKPDYYGGMVIGDHGGPNGQVFYADAQPEPRQGPGEDTEETAHLAWFHTLAHGLFPYHFDMVDDGAEATAVYVTDYSRIDWEIPENTERKKMPAPTAPDTFADATDLTYAVETDVMGGMGPDLIPFSETDEAVRFTETHGGQTIEYDDIDRVLVERIQMSRME
;
A
#
# COMPACT_ATOMS: atom_id res chain seq x y z
N MET A 1 -44.35 -29.72 1.09
CA MET A 1 -42.96 -29.96 1.52
C MET A 1 -42.10 -28.92 0.81
N GLY A 2 -41.78 -27.83 1.49
CA GLY A 2 -40.96 -26.76 0.97
C GLY A 2 -39.53 -26.98 1.43
N LEU A 3 -38.59 -27.13 0.46
CA LEU A 3 -37.17 -27.11 0.70
C LEU A 3 -36.71 -25.65 0.65
N THR A 4 -36.54 -25.05 1.81
CA THR A 4 -35.86 -23.77 1.96
C THR A 4 -34.35 -24.04 1.83
N GLY A 5 -33.81 -23.84 0.64
CA GLY A 5 -32.36 -23.82 0.43
C GLY A 5 -31.80 -22.53 1.06
N CYS A 6 -31.13 -22.66 2.20
CA CYS A 6 -30.22 -21.61 2.68
C CYS A 6 -29.02 -21.58 1.73
N LEU A 7 -28.96 -20.59 0.86
CA LEU A 7 -27.72 -20.14 0.23
C LEU A 7 -26.87 -19.52 1.34
N GLY A 8 -26.02 -20.34 1.95
CA GLY A 8 -24.95 -19.87 2.79
C GLY A 8 -23.96 -19.15 1.90
N SER A 9 -23.93 -17.82 1.93
CA SER A 9 -22.78 -17.07 1.50
C SER A 9 -21.63 -17.49 2.41
N SER A 10 -20.75 -18.36 1.94
CA SER A 10 -19.45 -18.57 2.57
C SER A 10 -18.72 -17.23 2.43
N THR A 11 -18.69 -16.45 3.49
CA THR A 11 -17.76 -15.32 3.59
C THR A 11 -16.37 -15.97 3.65
N GLU A 12 -15.75 -16.09 2.51
CA GLU A 12 -14.37 -16.54 2.42
C GLU A 12 -13.53 -15.52 3.18
N ALA A 13 -12.70 -15.99 4.12
CA ALA A 13 -11.88 -15.09 4.92
C ALA A 13 -10.93 -14.33 3.98
N ALA A 14 -10.75 -13.04 4.22
CA ALA A 14 -9.83 -12.20 3.42
C ALA A 14 -8.44 -12.89 3.35
N PRO A 15 -7.80 -12.89 2.18
CA PRO A 15 -6.46 -13.45 2.04
C PRO A 15 -5.49 -12.74 2.98
N LYS A 16 -4.46 -13.45 3.44
CA LYS A 16 -3.44 -12.85 4.31
C LYS A 16 -2.33 -12.20 3.48
N PRO A 17 -1.69 -11.14 3.99
CA PRO A 17 -0.55 -10.54 3.31
C PRO A 17 0.60 -11.54 3.15
N ILE A 18 1.32 -11.47 2.04
CA ILE A 18 2.50 -12.28 1.76
C ILE A 18 3.80 -11.50 2.01
N ALA A 19 4.93 -12.22 2.10
CA ALA A 19 6.24 -11.60 2.12
C ALA A 19 6.57 -10.98 0.76
N LEU A 20 7.05 -9.73 0.76
CA LEU A 20 7.50 -9.04 -0.46
C LEU A 20 9.03 -9.07 -0.63
N SER A 21 9.72 -9.99 0.03
CA SER A 21 11.15 -10.23 -0.11
C SER A 21 11.49 -11.02 -1.40
N GLY A 22 12.77 -11.13 -1.74
CA GLY A 22 13.23 -11.99 -2.83
C GLY A 22 13.32 -11.33 -4.20
N GLN A 23 13.64 -10.03 -4.26
CA GLN A 23 13.82 -9.29 -5.50
C GLN A 23 12.54 -9.16 -6.34
N LYS A 24 11.39 -9.01 -5.68
CA LYS A 24 10.11 -8.81 -6.37
C LYS A 24 10.05 -7.43 -7.03
N PRO A 25 9.90 -7.36 -8.37
CA PRO A 25 9.63 -6.08 -9.04
C PRO A 25 8.20 -5.62 -8.75
N ASP A 26 7.99 -4.34 -8.55
CA ASP A 26 6.64 -3.81 -8.34
C ASP A 26 5.84 -3.78 -9.64
N TYR A 27 4.52 -3.83 -9.51
CA TYR A 27 3.59 -3.93 -10.64
C TYR A 27 3.43 -2.61 -11.43
N TYR A 28 3.79 -1.48 -10.86
CA TYR A 28 3.63 -0.18 -11.51
C TYR A 28 4.90 0.29 -12.23
N GLY A 29 6.02 0.36 -11.52
CA GLY A 29 7.28 0.92 -12.01
C GLY A 29 8.39 -0.11 -12.25
N GLY A 30 8.18 -1.38 -11.89
CA GLY A 30 9.16 -2.46 -12.04
C GLY A 30 10.36 -2.35 -11.08
N MET A 31 10.31 -1.48 -10.07
CA MET A 31 11.36 -1.30 -9.08
C MET A 31 11.34 -2.44 -8.07
N VAL A 32 12.52 -2.90 -7.63
CA VAL A 32 12.61 -3.99 -6.64
C VAL A 32 12.16 -3.49 -5.27
N ILE A 33 11.20 -4.21 -4.68
CA ILE A 33 10.66 -3.90 -3.36
C ILE A 33 11.71 -4.15 -2.28
N GLY A 34 11.82 -3.22 -1.33
CA GLY A 34 12.80 -3.26 -0.25
C GLY A 34 14.09 -2.49 -0.52
N ASP A 35 14.42 -2.19 -1.78
CA ASP A 35 15.69 -1.53 -2.13
C ASP A 35 15.62 0.02 -2.04
N HIS A 36 14.41 0.61 -2.04
CA HIS A 36 14.25 2.06 -2.27
C HIS A 36 13.52 2.84 -1.15
N GLY A 37 13.21 2.23 -0.06
CA GLY A 37 12.36 2.77 0.99
C GLY A 37 10.88 2.44 0.73
N GLY A 38 10.06 2.56 1.78
CA GLY A 38 8.62 2.28 1.77
C GLY A 38 7.79 3.56 1.94
N PRO A 39 6.48 3.40 2.16
CA PRO A 39 5.77 2.15 2.46
C PRO A 39 5.57 1.23 1.27
N ASN A 40 5.51 -0.07 1.54
CA ASN A 40 5.13 -1.08 0.56
C ASN A 40 3.63 -1.39 0.69
N GLY A 41 3.05 -1.97 -0.36
CA GLY A 41 1.67 -2.42 -0.31
C GLY A 41 1.36 -3.56 -1.27
N GLN A 42 0.22 -4.21 -1.04
CA GLN A 42 -0.27 -5.32 -1.85
C GLN A 42 -1.79 -5.31 -1.89
N VAL A 43 -2.36 -5.65 -3.05
CA VAL A 43 -3.80 -5.66 -3.30
C VAL A 43 -4.21 -7.01 -3.84
N PHE A 44 -5.17 -7.64 -3.18
CA PHE A 44 -5.81 -8.87 -3.63
C PHE A 44 -7.13 -8.55 -4.31
N TYR A 45 -7.36 -9.14 -5.48
CA TYR A 45 -8.59 -8.98 -6.26
C TYR A 45 -9.42 -10.26 -6.26
N ALA A 46 -10.74 -10.16 -6.37
CA ALA A 46 -11.64 -11.31 -6.37
C ALA A 46 -11.45 -12.16 -7.63
N ASP A 47 -11.69 -11.58 -8.79
CA ASP A 47 -11.70 -12.30 -10.07
C ASP A 47 -10.72 -11.71 -11.10
N ALA A 48 -10.18 -10.50 -10.84
CA ALA A 48 -9.22 -9.86 -11.74
C ALA A 48 -7.84 -10.49 -11.60
N GLN A 49 -7.13 -10.60 -12.71
CA GLN A 49 -5.72 -11.01 -12.77
C GLN A 49 -4.88 -9.77 -13.06
N PRO A 50 -4.25 -9.16 -12.05
CA PRO A 50 -3.45 -7.96 -12.25
C PRO A 50 -2.22 -8.29 -13.09
N GLU A 51 -1.90 -7.41 -14.04
CA GLU A 51 -0.70 -7.51 -14.86
C GLU A 51 0.28 -6.38 -14.52
N PRO A 52 1.58 -6.66 -14.35
CA PRO A 52 2.56 -5.60 -14.13
C PRO A 52 2.65 -4.71 -15.37
N ARG A 53 2.70 -3.38 -15.13
CA ARG A 53 2.89 -2.41 -16.21
C ARG A 53 4.30 -2.40 -16.75
N GLN A 54 5.26 -2.82 -15.94
CA GLN A 54 6.67 -2.94 -16.31
C GLN A 54 7.28 -4.21 -15.70
N GLY A 55 8.10 -4.89 -16.47
CA GLY A 55 8.81 -6.09 -16.05
C GLY A 55 7.97 -7.38 -16.12
N PRO A 56 8.56 -8.50 -15.73
CA PRO A 56 7.85 -9.78 -15.68
C PRO A 56 6.96 -9.85 -14.43
N GLY A 57 5.75 -10.40 -14.58
CA GLY A 57 4.92 -10.80 -13.46
C GLY A 57 5.39 -12.13 -12.85
N GLU A 58 4.94 -12.43 -11.65
CA GLU A 58 5.03 -13.77 -11.08
C GLU A 58 3.68 -14.47 -11.28
N ASP A 59 3.61 -15.35 -12.27
CA ASP A 59 2.41 -16.14 -12.57
C ASP A 59 2.44 -17.45 -11.80
N THR A 60 1.98 -17.41 -10.55
CA THR A 60 1.69 -18.61 -9.76
C THR A 60 0.22 -18.61 -9.38
N GLU A 61 -0.36 -19.79 -9.07
CA GLU A 61 -1.75 -19.86 -8.58
C GLU A 61 -1.95 -19.01 -7.31
N GLU A 62 -0.91 -18.88 -6.49
CA GLU A 62 -0.94 -18.11 -5.23
C GLU A 62 -0.94 -16.58 -5.46
N THR A 63 -0.39 -16.12 -6.58
CA THR A 63 -0.22 -14.70 -6.91
C THR A 63 -1.10 -14.23 -8.07
N ALA A 64 -1.90 -15.11 -8.65
CA ALA A 64 -2.72 -14.82 -9.84
C ALA A 64 -3.68 -13.62 -9.68
N HIS A 65 -4.10 -13.33 -8.44
CA HIS A 65 -5.03 -12.24 -8.12
C HIS A 65 -4.39 -11.15 -7.24
N LEU A 66 -3.06 -11.10 -7.19
CA LEU A 66 -2.30 -10.25 -6.29
C LEU A 66 -1.35 -9.33 -7.04
N ALA A 67 -1.43 -8.03 -6.75
CA ALA A 67 -0.43 -7.04 -7.17
C ALA A 67 0.30 -6.48 -5.95
N TRP A 68 1.59 -6.13 -6.11
CA TRP A 68 2.43 -5.55 -5.04
C TRP A 68 3.23 -4.35 -5.51
N PHE A 69 3.53 -3.44 -4.56
CA PHE A 69 4.06 -2.12 -4.83
C PHE A 69 5.08 -1.69 -3.79
N HIS A 70 6.11 -0.94 -4.21
CA HIS A 70 7.12 -0.36 -3.32
C HIS A 70 6.79 1.07 -2.86
N THR A 71 5.62 1.60 -3.23
CA THR A 71 5.15 2.95 -2.90
C THR A 71 3.63 2.99 -3.01
N LEU A 72 2.97 3.81 -2.20
CA LEU A 72 1.52 3.94 -2.23
C LEU A 72 1.07 4.98 -3.25
N ALA A 73 1.55 6.22 -3.12
CA ALA A 73 1.12 7.31 -4.00
C ALA A 73 1.60 7.17 -5.46
N HIS A 74 2.77 6.55 -5.67
CA HIS A 74 3.37 6.41 -7.01
C HIS A 74 3.22 5.00 -7.59
N GLY A 75 2.52 4.10 -6.92
CA GLY A 75 2.36 2.71 -7.34
C GLY A 75 0.98 2.15 -7.02
N LEU A 76 0.73 1.81 -5.75
CA LEU A 76 -0.47 1.08 -5.34
C LEU A 76 -1.77 1.81 -5.72
N PHE A 77 -1.96 3.04 -5.24
CA PHE A 77 -3.24 3.73 -5.45
C PHE A 77 -3.53 4.05 -6.91
N PRO A 78 -2.59 4.59 -7.72
CA PRO A 78 -2.84 4.78 -9.15
C PRO A 78 -3.21 3.50 -9.87
N TYR A 79 -2.51 2.39 -9.57
CA TYR A 79 -2.81 1.10 -10.16
C TYR A 79 -4.17 0.57 -9.71
N HIS A 80 -4.44 0.63 -8.41
CA HIS A 80 -5.69 0.14 -7.83
C HIS A 80 -6.91 0.90 -8.35
N PHE A 81 -6.83 2.23 -8.45
CA PHE A 81 -7.90 3.03 -9.02
C PHE A 81 -8.21 2.67 -10.48
N ASP A 82 -7.18 2.39 -11.29
CA ASP A 82 -7.40 1.96 -12.66
C ASP A 82 -8.04 0.57 -12.73
N MET A 83 -7.62 -0.36 -11.87
CA MET A 83 -8.23 -1.68 -11.77
C MET A 83 -9.71 -1.60 -11.37
N VAL A 84 -10.07 -0.72 -10.43
CA VAL A 84 -11.45 -0.48 -10.00
C VAL A 84 -12.29 0.15 -11.12
N ASP A 85 -11.73 1.11 -11.85
CA ASP A 85 -12.40 1.71 -13.02
C ASP A 85 -12.67 0.69 -14.13
N ASP A 86 -11.79 -0.31 -14.26
CA ASP A 86 -11.95 -1.45 -15.17
C ASP A 86 -12.89 -2.55 -14.61
N GLY A 87 -13.46 -2.33 -13.43
CA GLY A 87 -14.47 -3.19 -12.81
C GLY A 87 -13.91 -4.27 -11.88
N ALA A 88 -12.63 -4.21 -11.50
CA ALA A 88 -12.06 -5.13 -10.53
C ALA A 88 -12.56 -4.82 -9.10
N GLU A 89 -12.81 -5.86 -8.32
CA GLU A 89 -13.15 -5.77 -6.90
C GLU A 89 -11.96 -6.24 -6.05
N ALA A 90 -11.48 -5.36 -5.15
CA ALA A 90 -10.45 -5.76 -4.19
C ALA A 90 -11.08 -6.52 -3.02
N THR A 91 -10.49 -7.65 -2.66
CA THR A 91 -10.87 -8.45 -1.49
C THR A 91 -10.06 -8.07 -0.25
N ALA A 92 -8.87 -7.52 -0.44
CA ALA A 92 -8.04 -6.96 0.61
C ALA A 92 -7.01 -5.98 0.03
N VAL A 93 -6.72 -4.92 0.76
CA VAL A 93 -5.62 -3.99 0.50
C VAL A 93 -4.76 -3.93 1.75
N TYR A 94 -3.50 -4.33 1.64
CA TYR A 94 -2.55 -4.30 2.75
C TYR A 94 -1.43 -3.32 2.46
N VAL A 95 -1.07 -2.52 3.46
CA VAL A 95 0.05 -1.59 3.37
C VAL A 95 0.93 -1.71 4.61
N THR A 96 2.18 -1.25 4.50
CA THR A 96 3.09 -1.19 5.66
C THR A 96 2.43 -0.41 6.80
N ASP A 97 2.42 -1.00 7.98
CA ASP A 97 1.98 -0.33 9.22
C ASP A 97 3.21 0.00 10.07
N TYR A 98 3.55 1.28 10.12
CA TYR A 98 4.73 1.73 10.86
C TYR A 98 4.56 1.69 12.39
N SER A 99 3.35 1.49 12.91
CA SER A 99 3.13 1.24 14.33
C SER A 99 3.53 -0.17 14.77
N ARG A 100 3.76 -1.10 13.82
CA ARG A 100 4.13 -2.49 14.10
C ARG A 100 5.63 -2.76 14.10
N ILE A 101 6.42 -1.79 13.69
CA ILE A 101 7.86 -1.97 13.50
C ILE A 101 8.66 -0.89 14.23
N ASP A 102 9.87 -1.24 14.66
CA ASP A 102 10.85 -0.25 15.08
C ASP A 102 11.48 0.37 13.84
N TRP A 103 11.31 1.68 13.67
CA TRP A 103 11.88 2.39 12.52
C TRP A 103 12.64 3.64 12.97
N GLU A 104 13.66 3.97 12.19
CA GLU A 104 14.45 5.18 12.37
C GLU A 104 14.63 5.87 11.01
N ILE A 105 14.53 7.19 11.01
CA ILE A 105 14.90 8.01 9.85
C ILE A 105 16.33 8.47 10.07
N PRO A 106 17.30 8.07 9.21
CA PRO A 106 18.69 8.47 9.35
C PRO A 106 18.85 10.00 9.27
N GLU A 107 19.40 10.63 10.30
CA GLU A 107 19.56 12.08 10.40
C GLU A 107 20.53 12.69 9.37
N ASN A 108 21.43 11.90 8.82
CA ASN A 108 22.52 12.35 7.94
C ASN A 108 22.29 12.09 6.45
N THR A 109 21.04 11.87 6.04
CA THR A 109 20.71 11.70 4.63
C THR A 109 20.13 12.98 4.04
N GLU A 110 20.48 13.31 2.80
CA GLU A 110 19.92 14.46 2.07
C GLU A 110 18.39 14.40 1.94
N ARG A 111 17.84 13.20 2.07
CA ARG A 111 16.39 12.95 2.03
C ARG A 111 16.01 11.98 3.13
N LYS A 112 15.16 12.41 4.02
CA LYS A 112 14.52 11.55 5.02
C LYS A 112 13.61 10.56 4.31
N LYS A 113 13.81 9.27 4.54
CA LYS A 113 12.98 8.20 3.94
C LYS A 113 12.54 7.20 4.98
N MET A 114 11.30 6.72 4.82
CA MET A 114 10.80 5.58 5.60
C MET A 114 11.47 4.28 5.13
N PRO A 115 11.72 3.33 6.05
CA PRO A 115 12.18 1.99 5.68
C PRO A 115 11.10 1.21 4.92
N ALA A 116 11.50 0.18 4.18
CA ALA A 116 10.64 -0.67 3.36
C ALA A 116 10.65 -2.12 3.90
N PRO A 117 9.93 -2.41 5.00
CA PRO A 117 9.83 -3.77 5.50
C PRO A 117 9.06 -4.65 4.52
N THR A 118 9.45 -5.93 4.43
CA THR A 118 8.89 -6.89 3.48
C THR A 118 8.24 -8.11 4.14
N ALA A 119 8.32 -8.22 5.47
CA ALA A 119 7.75 -9.34 6.21
C ALA A 119 6.22 -9.21 6.32
N PRO A 120 5.46 -10.32 6.26
CA PRO A 120 3.99 -10.28 6.24
C PRO A 120 3.36 -9.63 7.49
N ASP A 121 3.99 -9.75 8.64
CA ASP A 121 3.53 -9.19 9.92
C ASP A 121 3.69 -7.67 10.03
N THR A 122 4.40 -7.05 9.09
CA THR A 122 4.55 -5.59 9.00
C THR A 122 3.42 -4.91 8.24
N PHE A 123 2.51 -5.67 7.66
CA PHE A 123 1.37 -5.14 6.91
C PHE A 123 0.09 -5.16 7.77
N ALA A 124 -0.78 -4.17 7.54
CA ALA A 124 -2.13 -4.12 8.08
C ALA A 124 -3.14 -3.80 6.97
N ASP A 125 -4.42 -4.06 7.24
CA ASP A 125 -5.50 -3.66 6.35
C ASP A 125 -5.49 -2.13 6.19
N ALA A 126 -5.44 -1.68 4.95
CA ALA A 126 -5.32 -0.27 4.62
C ALA A 126 -6.48 0.57 5.16
N THR A 127 -7.66 -0.02 5.30
CA THR A 127 -8.88 0.65 5.77
C THR A 127 -8.89 0.92 7.28
N ASP A 128 -8.00 0.26 8.02
CA ASP A 128 -7.91 0.39 9.47
C ASP A 128 -6.82 1.40 9.92
N LEU A 129 -6.19 2.10 8.95
CA LEU A 129 -5.01 2.93 9.23
C LEU A 129 -5.28 4.42 9.08
N THR A 130 -4.55 5.21 9.88
CA THR A 130 -4.41 6.65 9.75
C THR A 130 -3.13 6.97 8.96
N TYR A 131 -3.20 7.86 7.99
CA TYR A 131 -2.10 8.20 7.09
C TYR A 131 -1.57 9.60 7.35
N ALA A 132 -0.25 9.73 7.55
CA ALA A 132 0.41 11.03 7.49
C ALA A 132 0.75 11.36 6.03
N VAL A 133 0.34 12.53 5.57
CA VAL A 133 0.53 13.00 4.18
C VAL A 133 1.14 14.40 4.15
N GLU A 134 1.77 14.75 3.03
CA GLU A 134 2.38 16.08 2.82
C GLU A 134 3.47 16.42 3.87
N THR A 135 4.18 15.40 4.33
CA THR A 135 5.29 15.53 5.30
C THR A 135 6.62 15.78 4.59
N ASP A 136 7.67 16.17 5.36
CA ASP A 136 9.05 16.28 4.84
C ASP A 136 9.76 14.92 4.70
N VAL A 137 9.07 13.82 5.05
CA VAL A 137 9.58 12.46 4.93
C VAL A 137 9.08 11.82 3.64
N MET A 138 9.98 11.17 2.93
CA MET A 138 9.71 10.56 1.63
C MET A 138 9.45 9.06 1.74
N GLY A 139 8.68 8.55 0.81
CA GLY A 139 8.61 7.14 0.50
C GLY A 139 9.69 6.70 -0.49
N GLY A 140 9.45 5.58 -1.17
CA GLY A 140 10.39 5.00 -2.14
C GLY A 140 10.72 5.91 -3.31
N MET A 141 9.72 6.61 -3.85
CA MET A 141 9.86 7.45 -5.05
C MET A 141 9.72 8.96 -4.79
N GLY A 142 9.43 9.40 -3.59
CA GLY A 142 9.20 10.81 -3.26
C GLY A 142 8.18 10.95 -2.13
N PRO A 143 7.44 12.06 -2.06
CA PRO A 143 6.33 12.19 -1.12
C PRO A 143 5.36 11.01 -1.25
N ASP A 144 4.87 10.51 -0.11
CA ASP A 144 4.01 9.33 -0.07
C ASP A 144 3.00 9.45 1.08
N LEU A 145 2.14 8.46 1.23
CA LEU A 145 1.24 8.30 2.36
C LEU A 145 1.93 7.38 3.38
N ILE A 146 2.11 7.84 4.61
CA ILE A 146 2.82 7.09 5.66
C ILE A 146 1.80 6.51 6.65
N PRO A 147 1.53 5.17 6.62
CA PRO A 147 0.44 4.57 7.39
C PRO A 147 0.83 4.16 8.81
N PHE A 148 -0.11 4.34 9.75
CA PHE A 148 0.01 3.97 11.15
C PHE A 148 -1.31 3.37 11.64
N SER A 149 -1.28 2.24 12.38
CA SER A 149 -2.46 1.73 13.08
C SER A 149 -2.75 2.50 14.37
N GLU A 150 -1.74 3.13 14.96
CA GLU A 150 -1.90 3.98 16.13
C GLU A 150 -2.05 5.45 15.70
N THR A 151 -3.27 5.98 15.72
CA THR A 151 -3.57 7.37 15.30
C THR A 151 -2.71 8.40 16.03
N ASP A 152 -2.42 8.18 17.34
CA ASP A 152 -1.54 9.07 18.11
C ASP A 152 -0.09 9.08 17.56
N GLU A 153 0.37 8.01 16.92
CA GLU A 153 1.69 7.97 16.28
C GLU A 153 1.68 8.75 14.97
N ALA A 154 0.62 8.62 14.17
CA ALA A 154 0.43 9.44 12.97
C ALA A 154 0.40 10.94 13.29
N VAL A 155 -0.30 11.33 14.35
CA VAL A 155 -0.35 12.73 14.81
C VAL A 155 1.04 13.21 15.25
N ARG A 156 1.76 12.46 16.11
CA ARG A 156 3.14 12.82 16.52
C ARG A 156 4.10 12.90 15.33
N PHE A 157 3.90 12.04 14.34
CA PHE A 157 4.69 12.07 13.11
C PHE A 157 4.48 13.38 12.35
N THR A 158 3.24 13.81 12.15
CA THR A 158 2.93 15.08 11.48
C THR A 158 3.33 16.31 12.29
N GLU A 159 3.27 16.27 13.63
CA GLU A 159 3.80 17.33 14.49
C GLU A 159 5.31 17.51 14.31
N THR A 160 6.04 16.43 14.06
CA THR A 160 7.50 16.44 13.90
C THR A 160 7.94 16.74 12.46
N HIS A 161 7.21 16.23 11.49
CA HIS A 161 7.59 16.21 10.06
C HIS A 161 6.69 17.07 9.16
N GLY A 162 5.76 17.80 9.74
CA GLY A 162 4.78 18.58 8.99
C GLY A 162 3.69 17.72 8.36
N GLY A 163 2.84 18.35 7.56
CA GLY A 163 1.73 17.67 6.90
C GLY A 163 0.47 17.57 7.75
N GLN A 164 -0.35 16.58 7.45
CA GLN A 164 -1.62 16.33 8.13
C GLN A 164 -1.92 14.83 8.17
N THR A 165 -2.86 14.43 9.03
CA THR A 165 -3.39 13.07 9.07
C THR A 165 -4.71 12.98 8.29
N ILE A 166 -4.92 11.85 7.61
CA ILE A 166 -6.15 11.50 6.90
C ILE A 166 -6.51 10.04 7.17
N GLU A 167 -7.76 9.68 6.90
CA GLU A 167 -8.24 8.30 6.92
C GLU A 167 -8.24 7.70 5.51
N TYR A 168 -8.41 6.38 5.41
CA TYR A 168 -8.42 5.67 4.12
C TYR A 168 -9.45 6.22 3.13
N ASP A 169 -10.65 6.55 3.61
CA ASP A 169 -11.76 7.06 2.78
C ASP A 169 -11.47 8.45 2.16
N ASP A 170 -10.46 9.17 2.67
CA ASP A 170 -10.03 10.46 2.12
C ASP A 170 -9.04 10.30 0.95
N ILE A 171 -8.57 9.05 0.70
CA ILE A 171 -7.58 8.78 -0.36
C ILE A 171 -8.27 8.65 -1.70
N ASP A 172 -8.22 9.70 -2.50
CA ASP A 172 -8.77 9.75 -3.84
C ASP A 172 -7.69 10.07 -4.90
N ARG A 173 -8.07 10.04 -6.18
CA ARG A 173 -7.17 10.39 -7.29
C ARG A 173 -6.60 11.80 -7.17
N VAL A 174 -7.39 12.76 -6.71
CA VAL A 174 -6.98 14.16 -6.62
C VAL A 174 -5.90 14.33 -5.56
N LEU A 175 -6.05 13.69 -4.41
CA LEU A 175 -5.03 13.68 -3.36
C LEU A 175 -3.73 13.01 -3.85
N VAL A 176 -3.85 11.83 -4.46
CA VAL A 176 -2.70 11.06 -4.96
C VAL A 176 -1.93 11.86 -6.03
N GLU A 177 -2.62 12.46 -7.00
CA GLU A 177 -2.00 13.33 -8.00
C GLU A 177 -1.30 14.55 -7.39
N ARG A 178 -1.90 15.17 -6.36
CA ARG A 178 -1.30 16.28 -5.63
C ARG A 178 0.00 15.87 -4.93
N ILE A 179 0.01 14.70 -4.26
CA ILE A 179 1.21 14.15 -3.63
C ILE A 179 2.31 13.89 -4.68
N GLN A 180 1.96 13.31 -5.82
CA GLN A 180 2.90 13.05 -6.92
C GLN A 180 3.52 14.34 -7.48
N MET A 181 2.71 15.41 -7.62
CA MET A 181 3.16 16.69 -8.15
C MET A 181 4.04 17.47 -7.17
N SER A 182 3.85 17.32 -5.87
CA SER A 182 4.66 18.02 -4.84
C SER A 182 6.16 17.67 -4.89
N ARG A 183 6.54 16.63 -5.62
CA ARG A 183 7.94 16.25 -5.89
C ARG A 183 8.65 17.23 -6.84
N MET A 184 7.90 18.03 -7.59
CA MET A 184 8.45 18.86 -8.70
C MET A 184 8.87 20.26 -8.27
N GLU A 185 8.66 20.61 -7.00
CA GLU A 185 9.12 21.88 -6.39
C GLU A 185 10.36 21.63 -5.50
#